data_81387021d9986f55ddff993c6574b7a2
#
_entry.id   81387021d9986f55ddff993c6574b7a2
#
_cell.length_a   1.000
_cell.length_b   1.000
_cell.length_c   1.000
_cell.angle_alpha   90.00
_cell.angle_beta   90.00
_cell.angle_gamma   90.00
#
_symmetry.space_group_name_H-M   'P 1'
#
loop_
_entity.id
_entity.type
_entity.pdbx_description
1 polymer ?
#
loop_
_entity_poly.entity_id
_entity_poly.type
_entity_poly.pdbx_seq_one_letter_code
_entity_poly.pdbx_strand_id
1 'polypeptide(L)'
;MVMLRAVKPAASALSRATQARTFASSTVNKDKVVAVLYPGGEFAKRQPKMLGSVENELGLREWIESQGHSLVVTADKDGPNSTFAREAVDANIIITTPFHPAYVTADVIEKAKDLKACITAGVGSDHVDLDAANKRKIGVYEVTGSNVTSVAEHAVMTILVLVRNFVAAHNQYVNGKWDVAEVAMNSYDIEGKVVGTLGIGRIGRRILERLKPFDCKELLYHDYNKLDDATEKEIGCSRVEDLGDFVSRCDVITINAPLHAGTQGLFNKELISKMKPGAWIVNTARGAIANKDDIAKALEDGQLNGYGGDVSFPQPPPADHPWHHMRNIWNPDLGGGNAMTPHISGTSLDAQARYVAGTKDILERFWNKKTQTEANIIVENGNYVSRSYGQR
;
A
#
# COMPACT_ATOMS: atom_id res chain seq x y z
N MET A 1 60.52 -45.69 -55.43
CA MET A 1 60.17 -45.14 -56.74
C MET A 1 58.68 -45.28 -56.93
N VAL A 2 57.89 -44.29 -56.44
CA VAL A 2 56.48 -44.19 -56.73
C VAL A 2 56.18 -42.69 -56.88
N MET A 3 55.57 -42.34 -58.00
CA MET A 3 55.31 -40.97 -58.47
C MET A 3 54.17 -40.30 -57.68
N LEU A 4 54.42 -39.09 -57.23
CA LEU A 4 53.35 -38.16 -56.75
C LEU A 4 52.67 -37.54 -57.98
N ARG A 5 51.33 -37.70 -58.08
CA ARG A 5 50.48 -36.90 -58.97
C ARG A 5 49.90 -35.73 -58.19
N ALA A 6 50.16 -34.54 -58.66
CA ALA A 6 49.53 -33.29 -58.16
C ALA A 6 48.07 -33.16 -58.63
N VAL A 7 47.17 -32.86 -57.70
CA VAL A 7 45.81 -32.50 -58.03
C VAL A 7 45.62 -30.98 -57.72
N LYS A 8 45.23 -30.23 -58.73
CA LYS A 8 44.86 -28.81 -58.62
C LYS A 8 43.51 -28.65 -57.92
N PRO A 9 43.32 -27.68 -56.97
CA PRO A 9 42.01 -27.37 -56.46
C PRO A 9 41.27 -26.42 -57.39
N ALA A 10 39.97 -26.75 -57.65
CA ALA A 10 39.05 -25.89 -58.34
C ALA A 10 38.46 -24.86 -57.32
N ALA A 11 38.60 -23.57 -57.65
CA ALA A 11 37.99 -22.47 -56.88
C ALA A 11 36.56 -22.33 -57.32
N SER A 12 35.60 -22.66 -56.43
CA SER A 12 34.21 -22.30 -56.58
C SER A 12 33.91 -20.97 -55.81
N ALA A 13 33.63 -19.94 -56.58
CA ALA A 13 33.20 -18.65 -56.07
C ALA A 13 31.76 -18.77 -55.58
N LEU A 14 31.54 -18.84 -54.26
CA LEU A 14 30.23 -18.64 -53.61
C LEU A 14 30.03 -17.14 -53.38
N SER A 15 29.18 -16.50 -54.19
CA SER A 15 28.68 -15.17 -53.95
C SER A 15 27.75 -15.20 -52.72
N ARG A 16 28.22 -14.66 -51.59
CA ARG A 16 27.35 -14.38 -50.43
C ARG A 16 26.52 -13.12 -50.74
N ALA A 17 25.28 -13.32 -51.15
CA ALA A 17 24.30 -12.25 -51.11
C ALA A 17 23.97 -11.92 -49.61
N THR A 18 24.52 -10.81 -49.14
CA THR A 18 24.17 -10.25 -47.82
C THR A 18 22.77 -9.65 -47.92
N GLN A 19 21.75 -10.43 -47.57
CA GLN A 19 20.41 -9.85 -47.32
C GLN A 19 20.50 -8.94 -46.10
N ALA A 20 20.60 -7.64 -46.33
CA ALA A 20 20.34 -6.64 -45.33
C ALA A 20 18.85 -6.79 -44.88
N ARG A 21 18.61 -7.41 -43.74
CA ARG A 21 17.32 -7.32 -43.08
C ARG A 21 17.15 -5.87 -42.67
N THR A 22 16.39 -5.11 -43.43
CA THR A 22 15.79 -3.86 -43.02
C THR A 22 14.86 -4.19 -41.87
N PHE A 23 15.30 -3.91 -40.64
CA PHE A 23 14.38 -3.80 -39.51
C PHE A 23 13.45 -2.67 -39.85
N ALA A 24 12.19 -3.00 -40.18
CA ALA A 24 11.13 -2.01 -40.22
C ALA A 24 11.07 -1.39 -38.81
N SER A 25 11.44 -0.13 -38.71
CA SER A 25 11.19 0.71 -37.55
C SER A 25 9.69 0.73 -37.39
N SER A 26 9.14 -0.13 -36.54
CA SER A 26 7.83 0.08 -36.02
C SER A 26 7.89 1.44 -35.32
N THR A 27 7.09 2.40 -35.77
CA THR A 27 6.87 3.65 -35.05
C THR A 27 6.31 3.28 -33.70
N VAL A 28 7.17 3.10 -32.72
CA VAL A 28 6.76 2.96 -31.32
C VAL A 28 6.10 4.28 -30.98
N ASN A 29 4.77 4.27 -30.73
CA ASN A 29 4.08 5.44 -30.23
C ASN A 29 4.77 5.84 -28.93
N LYS A 30 5.39 6.99 -28.93
CA LYS A 30 6.15 7.52 -27.80
C LYS A 30 5.17 7.95 -26.71
N ASP A 31 5.06 7.16 -25.64
CA ASP A 31 4.24 7.51 -24.50
C ASP A 31 4.99 8.42 -23.52
N LYS A 32 4.27 9.40 -22.96
CA LYS A 32 4.72 10.23 -21.84
C LYS A 32 4.21 9.59 -20.54
N VAL A 33 5.14 9.21 -19.68
CA VAL A 33 4.87 8.69 -18.33
C VAL A 33 5.09 9.81 -17.32
N VAL A 34 4.10 10.08 -16.47
CA VAL A 34 4.21 11.04 -15.35
C VAL A 34 4.14 10.27 -14.05
N ALA A 35 5.20 10.32 -13.25
CA ALA A 35 5.28 9.64 -11.96
C ALA A 35 5.27 10.64 -10.81
N VAL A 36 4.32 10.48 -9.89
CA VAL A 36 4.26 11.26 -8.63
C VAL A 36 4.78 10.40 -7.50
N LEU A 37 5.93 10.80 -6.96
CA LEU A 37 6.68 10.08 -5.94
C LEU A 37 6.96 11.00 -4.75
N TYR A 38 7.23 10.42 -3.57
CA TYR A 38 7.59 11.23 -2.41
C TYR A 38 9.00 11.83 -2.54
N PRO A 39 9.22 13.04 -1.99
CA PRO A 39 10.55 13.65 -2.00
C PRO A 39 11.45 12.93 -0.99
N GLY A 40 12.54 12.34 -1.45
CA GLY A 40 13.53 11.67 -0.59
C GLY A 40 14.68 12.57 -0.15
N GLY A 41 14.99 13.62 -0.93
CA GLY A 41 16.04 14.60 -0.63
C GLY A 41 17.40 13.95 -0.35
N GLU A 42 18.09 14.44 0.67
CA GLU A 42 19.39 13.90 1.08
C GLU A 42 19.34 12.45 1.58
N PHE A 43 18.17 11.99 2.06
CA PHE A 43 18.01 10.60 2.48
C PHE A 43 18.05 9.63 1.29
N ALA A 44 17.43 10.00 0.17
CA ALA A 44 17.46 9.19 -1.04
C ALA A 44 18.87 9.11 -1.65
N LYS A 45 19.65 10.21 -1.60
CA LYS A 45 21.06 10.21 -2.04
C LYS A 45 21.92 9.26 -1.20
N ARG A 46 21.65 9.15 0.11
CA ARG A 46 22.35 8.26 1.03
C ARG A 46 21.87 6.83 0.98
N GLN A 47 20.63 6.62 0.53
CA GLN A 47 19.99 5.30 0.46
C GLN A 47 19.45 5.02 -0.95
N PRO A 48 20.25 4.48 -1.87
CA PRO A 48 19.85 4.22 -3.26
C PRO A 48 18.68 3.22 -3.39
N LYS A 49 18.41 2.44 -2.34
CA LYS A 49 17.27 1.50 -2.31
C LYS A 49 15.92 2.18 -2.02
N MET A 50 15.90 3.48 -1.73
CA MET A 50 14.67 4.28 -1.66
C MET A 50 14.10 4.56 -3.05
N LEU A 51 13.74 3.51 -3.75
CA LEU A 51 13.34 3.56 -5.16
C LEU A 51 12.05 4.36 -5.40
N GLY A 52 11.17 4.44 -4.42
CA GLY A 52 9.91 5.20 -4.51
C GLY A 52 10.07 6.71 -4.39
N SER A 53 11.29 7.22 -4.22
CA SER A 53 11.57 8.65 -4.15
C SER A 53 11.73 9.30 -5.51
N VAL A 54 11.52 10.63 -5.55
CA VAL A 54 11.74 11.44 -6.77
C VAL A 54 13.17 11.28 -7.28
N GLU A 55 14.16 11.26 -6.39
CA GLU A 55 15.57 11.19 -6.72
C GLU A 55 15.98 9.85 -7.33
N ASN A 56 15.32 8.78 -6.92
CA ASN A 56 15.63 7.42 -7.41
C ASN A 56 14.64 6.93 -8.49
N GLU A 57 13.57 7.70 -8.78
CA GLU A 57 12.71 7.58 -9.97
C GLU A 57 12.20 6.16 -10.27
N LEU A 58 11.86 5.41 -9.22
CA LEU A 58 11.52 3.98 -9.29
C LEU A 58 12.65 3.11 -9.93
N GLY A 59 13.84 3.67 -10.14
CA GLY A 59 14.91 3.01 -10.89
C GLY A 59 14.53 2.68 -12.33
N LEU A 60 13.55 3.38 -12.92
CA LEU A 60 12.98 3.03 -14.22
C LEU A 60 13.32 4.00 -15.34
N ARG A 61 13.96 5.16 -15.08
CA ARG A 61 14.23 6.16 -16.13
C ARG A 61 14.95 5.60 -17.33
N GLU A 62 16.13 5.04 -17.13
CA GLU A 62 16.94 4.49 -18.22
C GLU A 62 16.18 3.43 -19.03
N TRP A 63 15.44 2.57 -18.34
CA TRP A 63 14.67 1.52 -18.99
C TRP A 63 13.49 2.09 -19.80
N ILE A 64 12.72 3.05 -19.27
CA ILE A 64 11.59 3.70 -19.96
C ILE A 64 12.09 4.43 -21.20
N GLU A 65 13.18 5.20 -21.08
CA GLU A 65 13.76 5.97 -22.18
C GLU A 65 14.38 5.05 -23.25
N SER A 66 14.98 3.92 -22.85
CA SER A 66 15.48 2.92 -23.81
C SER A 66 14.39 2.25 -24.64
N GLN A 67 13.14 2.23 -24.14
CA GLN A 67 11.97 1.76 -24.89
C GLN A 67 11.38 2.86 -25.82
N GLY A 68 11.97 4.04 -25.85
CA GLY A 68 11.53 5.16 -26.68
C GLY A 68 10.44 6.04 -26.04
N HIS A 69 10.09 5.80 -24.78
CA HIS A 69 9.12 6.60 -24.01
C HIS A 69 9.81 7.72 -23.23
N SER A 70 9.04 8.63 -22.60
CA SER A 70 9.60 9.69 -21.77
C SER A 70 9.06 9.60 -20.33
N LEU A 71 9.88 9.96 -19.34
CA LEU A 71 9.50 9.95 -17.93
C LEU A 71 9.67 11.34 -17.31
N VAL A 72 8.58 11.86 -16.73
CA VAL A 72 8.57 13.05 -15.86
C VAL A 72 8.32 12.56 -14.44
N VAL A 73 9.15 12.97 -13.49
CA VAL A 73 9.01 12.61 -12.07
C VAL A 73 8.86 13.87 -11.24
N THR A 74 7.90 13.90 -10.34
CA THR A 74 7.65 15.06 -9.47
C THR A 74 7.11 14.64 -8.10
N ALA A 75 7.37 15.45 -7.08
CA ALA A 75 6.66 15.41 -5.81
C ALA A 75 5.61 16.52 -5.69
N ASP A 76 5.66 17.52 -6.59
CA ASP A 76 4.76 18.67 -6.62
C ASP A 76 3.44 18.26 -7.28
N LYS A 77 2.42 18.02 -6.46
CA LYS A 77 1.15 17.41 -6.87
C LYS A 77 -0.11 18.19 -6.48
N ASP A 78 0.03 19.21 -5.62
CA ASP A 78 -1.12 19.85 -5.01
C ASP A 78 -1.43 21.21 -5.69
N GLY A 79 -2.70 21.37 -6.02
CA GLY A 79 -3.23 22.59 -6.64
C GLY A 79 -3.09 22.65 -8.17
N PRO A 80 -3.78 23.64 -8.78
CA PRO A 80 -3.92 23.72 -10.24
C PRO A 80 -2.62 24.12 -10.98
N ASN A 81 -1.66 24.68 -10.26
CA ASN A 81 -0.37 25.13 -10.81
C ASN A 81 0.78 24.15 -10.49
N SER A 82 0.48 23.00 -9.89
CA SER A 82 1.49 22.00 -9.61
C SER A 82 2.10 21.42 -10.88
N THR A 83 3.30 20.89 -10.75
CA THR A 83 3.96 20.17 -11.85
C THR A 83 3.09 19.00 -12.32
N PHE A 84 2.50 18.26 -11.39
CA PHE A 84 1.57 17.18 -11.74
C PHE A 84 0.39 17.68 -12.57
N ALA A 85 -0.26 18.77 -12.16
CA ALA A 85 -1.42 19.30 -12.88
C ALA A 85 -1.08 19.72 -14.32
N ARG A 86 0.13 20.27 -14.54
CA ARG A 86 0.58 20.65 -15.90
C ARG A 86 0.96 19.45 -16.75
N GLU A 87 1.75 18.53 -16.17
CA GLU A 87 2.32 17.40 -16.91
C GLU A 87 1.29 16.29 -17.18
N ALA A 88 0.21 16.22 -16.37
CA ALA A 88 -0.85 15.24 -16.56
C ALA A 88 -1.70 15.48 -17.81
N VAL A 89 -1.77 16.71 -18.31
CA VAL A 89 -2.65 17.09 -19.44
C VAL A 89 -2.35 16.29 -20.70
N ASP A 90 -1.09 16.04 -21.00
CA ASP A 90 -0.61 15.30 -22.18
C ASP A 90 0.03 13.95 -21.79
N ALA A 91 -0.18 13.47 -20.55
CA ALA A 91 0.29 12.19 -20.10
C ALA A 91 -0.47 11.04 -20.78
N ASN A 92 0.27 10.00 -21.16
CA ASN A 92 -0.31 8.72 -21.60
C ASN A 92 -0.44 7.72 -20.45
N ILE A 93 0.47 7.79 -19.48
CA ILE A 93 0.48 6.94 -18.30
C ILE A 93 0.78 7.80 -17.09
N ILE A 94 -0.02 7.65 -16.02
CA ILE A 94 0.24 8.25 -14.72
C ILE A 94 0.61 7.14 -13.75
N ILE A 95 1.77 7.29 -13.07
CA ILE A 95 2.20 6.44 -11.96
C ILE A 95 2.06 7.24 -10.68
N THR A 96 1.48 6.64 -9.67
CA THR A 96 1.29 7.25 -8.35
C THR A 96 1.59 6.23 -7.24
N THR A 97 1.66 6.69 -5.99
CA THR A 97 1.88 5.81 -4.83
C THR A 97 0.83 6.11 -3.76
N PRO A 98 0.41 5.16 -2.95
CA PRO A 98 -0.52 5.42 -1.84
C PRO A 98 0.10 6.25 -0.70
N PHE A 99 1.42 6.35 -0.65
CA PHE A 99 2.18 7.04 0.41
C PHE A 99 2.29 8.54 0.18
N HIS A 100 2.27 8.95 -1.09
CA HIS A 100 2.27 10.34 -1.55
C HIS A 100 1.34 10.46 -2.76
N PRO A 101 0.02 10.24 -2.56
CA PRO A 101 -0.90 10.03 -3.67
C PRO A 101 -1.10 11.30 -4.49
N ALA A 102 -0.94 11.19 -5.82
CA ALA A 102 -1.56 12.15 -6.73
C ALA A 102 -3.04 11.78 -6.85
N TYR A 103 -3.92 12.72 -6.53
CA TYR A 103 -5.36 12.50 -6.71
C TYR A 103 -5.72 12.67 -8.19
N VAL A 104 -5.91 11.56 -8.88
CA VAL A 104 -6.32 11.51 -10.30
C VAL A 104 -7.84 11.59 -10.36
N THR A 105 -8.35 12.80 -10.15
CA THR A 105 -9.78 13.10 -10.11
C THR A 105 -10.44 13.02 -11.50
N ALA A 106 -11.78 13.04 -11.54
CA ALA A 106 -12.53 13.12 -12.80
C ALA A 106 -12.08 14.31 -13.67
N ASP A 107 -11.79 15.48 -13.07
CA ASP A 107 -11.29 16.67 -13.76
C ASP A 107 -9.89 16.44 -14.40
N VAL A 108 -8.97 15.80 -13.68
CA VAL A 108 -7.66 15.41 -14.21
C VAL A 108 -7.83 14.44 -15.38
N ILE A 109 -8.65 13.42 -15.20
CA ILE A 109 -8.96 12.42 -16.24
C ILE A 109 -9.59 13.09 -17.47
N GLU A 110 -10.50 14.05 -17.28
CA GLU A 110 -11.14 14.76 -18.39
C GLU A 110 -10.14 15.59 -19.18
N LYS A 111 -9.21 16.28 -18.52
CA LYS A 111 -8.18 17.11 -19.14
C LYS A 111 -7.12 16.28 -19.87
N ALA A 112 -6.74 15.14 -19.33
CA ALA A 112 -5.73 14.23 -19.89
C ALA A 112 -6.32 13.40 -21.06
N LYS A 113 -6.46 14.02 -22.25
CA LYS A 113 -7.17 13.40 -23.38
C LYS A 113 -6.51 12.12 -23.89
N ASP A 114 -5.19 12.02 -23.81
CA ASP A 114 -4.39 10.90 -24.31
C ASP A 114 -4.06 9.87 -23.21
N LEU A 115 -4.65 10.01 -22.01
CA LEU A 115 -4.43 9.09 -20.88
C LEU A 115 -4.97 7.70 -21.20
N LYS A 116 -4.12 6.70 -21.08
CA LYS A 116 -4.41 5.29 -21.38
C LYS A 116 -4.41 4.43 -20.12
N ALA A 117 -3.57 4.76 -19.14
CA ALA A 117 -3.44 3.96 -17.92
C ALA A 117 -3.05 4.81 -16.70
N CYS A 118 -3.55 4.39 -15.52
CA CYS A 118 -3.08 4.82 -14.21
C CYS A 118 -2.48 3.60 -13.49
N ILE A 119 -1.30 3.73 -12.92
CA ILE A 119 -0.60 2.64 -12.22
C ILE A 119 -0.30 3.09 -10.79
N THR A 120 -0.81 2.35 -9.82
CA THR A 120 -0.41 2.52 -8.42
C THR A 120 0.82 1.66 -8.14
N ALA A 121 1.98 2.28 -7.96
CA ALA A 121 3.18 1.62 -7.48
C ALA A 121 3.04 1.34 -5.97
N GLY A 122 2.29 0.30 -5.65
CA GLY A 122 1.84 -0.07 -4.31
C GLY A 122 0.47 -0.74 -4.36
N VAL A 123 -0.25 -0.70 -3.24
CA VAL A 123 -1.60 -1.27 -3.10
C VAL A 123 -2.57 -0.21 -2.58
N GLY A 124 -3.71 -0.09 -3.24
CA GLY A 124 -4.77 0.87 -2.93
C GLY A 124 -4.85 1.99 -3.96
N SER A 125 -5.89 1.97 -4.79
CA SER A 125 -6.12 2.90 -5.90
C SER A 125 -7.31 3.84 -5.67
N ASP A 126 -7.70 4.06 -4.42
CA ASP A 126 -8.81 4.94 -4.01
C ASP A 126 -8.54 6.43 -4.27
N HIS A 127 -7.31 6.82 -4.59
CA HIS A 127 -6.92 8.16 -5.03
C HIS A 127 -7.11 8.38 -6.54
N VAL A 128 -7.51 7.37 -7.29
CA VAL A 128 -7.91 7.47 -8.70
C VAL A 128 -9.44 7.43 -8.77
N ASP A 129 -10.05 8.35 -9.52
CA ASP A 129 -11.49 8.29 -9.81
C ASP A 129 -11.77 7.12 -10.76
N LEU A 130 -12.12 5.97 -10.15
CA LEU A 130 -12.32 4.73 -10.86
C LEU A 130 -13.51 4.75 -11.81
N ASP A 131 -14.57 5.52 -11.48
CA ASP A 131 -15.76 5.64 -12.32
C ASP A 131 -15.44 6.46 -13.58
N ALA A 132 -14.71 7.57 -13.43
CA ALA A 132 -14.26 8.38 -14.57
C ALA A 132 -13.28 7.59 -15.45
N ALA A 133 -12.33 6.86 -14.85
CA ALA A 133 -11.40 6.01 -15.58
C ALA A 133 -12.15 4.92 -16.35
N ASN A 134 -13.10 4.25 -15.69
CA ASN A 134 -13.92 3.20 -16.28
C ASN A 134 -14.74 3.70 -17.46
N LYS A 135 -15.42 4.85 -17.30
CA LYS A 135 -16.21 5.49 -18.37
C LYS A 135 -15.36 5.81 -19.61
N ARG A 136 -14.11 6.22 -19.43
CA ARG A 136 -13.17 6.50 -20.51
C ARG A 136 -12.37 5.28 -20.98
N LYS A 137 -12.62 4.11 -20.41
CA LYS A 137 -11.87 2.85 -20.68
C LYS A 137 -10.37 2.97 -20.44
N ILE A 138 -9.97 3.83 -19.48
CA ILE A 138 -8.60 3.94 -19.01
C ILE A 138 -8.31 2.74 -18.09
N GLY A 139 -7.20 2.04 -18.32
CA GLY A 139 -6.76 0.96 -17.44
C GLY A 139 -6.31 1.50 -16.08
N VAL A 140 -6.76 0.90 -14.98
CA VAL A 140 -6.24 1.20 -13.65
C VAL A 140 -5.64 -0.07 -13.08
N TYR A 141 -4.36 0.00 -12.75
CA TYR A 141 -3.57 -1.13 -12.28
C TYR A 141 -2.89 -0.79 -10.96
N GLU A 142 -2.68 -1.81 -10.13
CA GLU A 142 -1.87 -1.69 -8.92
C GLU A 142 -0.90 -2.87 -8.80
N VAL A 143 0.20 -2.67 -8.09
CA VAL A 143 1.15 -3.76 -7.83
C VAL A 143 0.68 -4.56 -6.62
N THR A 144 -0.36 -5.35 -6.87
CA THR A 144 -1.02 -6.14 -5.84
C THR A 144 -0.06 -7.11 -5.16
N GLY A 145 -0.07 -7.12 -3.83
CA GLY A 145 0.77 -8.02 -3.03
C GLY A 145 2.18 -7.51 -2.73
N SER A 146 2.63 -6.43 -3.37
CA SER A 146 4.00 -5.92 -3.20
C SER A 146 4.38 -5.56 -1.77
N ASN A 147 3.43 -5.00 -1.01
CA ASN A 147 3.66 -4.53 0.35
C ASN A 147 2.98 -5.37 1.44
N VAL A 148 2.29 -6.46 1.09
CA VAL A 148 1.50 -7.28 2.02
C VAL A 148 2.31 -7.73 3.24
N THR A 149 3.51 -8.23 3.02
CA THR A 149 4.40 -8.67 4.12
C THR A 149 4.77 -7.50 5.03
N SER A 150 5.20 -6.38 4.45
CA SER A 150 5.64 -5.21 5.20
C SER A 150 4.52 -4.60 6.04
N VAL A 151 3.32 -4.47 5.47
CA VAL A 151 2.14 -3.97 6.20
C VAL A 151 1.72 -4.92 7.30
N ALA A 152 1.71 -6.25 7.05
CA ALA A 152 1.36 -7.23 8.06
C ALA A 152 2.33 -7.22 9.25
N GLU A 153 3.62 -7.11 9.00
CA GLU A 153 4.65 -7.00 10.03
C GLU A 153 4.53 -5.70 10.82
N HIS A 154 4.29 -4.59 10.14
CA HIS A 154 4.05 -3.29 10.78
C HIS A 154 2.80 -3.33 11.69
N ALA A 155 1.70 -3.94 11.23
CA ALA A 155 0.49 -4.06 12.03
C ALA A 155 0.71 -4.91 13.28
N VAL A 156 1.40 -6.06 13.18
CA VAL A 156 1.75 -6.90 14.35
C VAL A 156 2.67 -6.15 15.30
N MET A 157 3.69 -5.46 14.80
CA MET A 157 4.54 -4.59 15.60
C MET A 157 3.71 -3.55 16.36
N THR A 158 2.81 -2.84 15.68
CA THR A 158 1.98 -1.79 16.29
C THR A 158 1.05 -2.34 17.35
N ILE A 159 0.46 -3.54 17.15
CA ILE A 159 -0.32 -4.24 18.16
C ILE A 159 0.54 -4.46 19.42
N LEU A 160 1.74 -5.02 19.28
CA LEU A 160 2.64 -5.26 20.39
C LEU A 160 3.08 -3.97 21.07
N VAL A 161 3.39 -2.93 20.32
CA VAL A 161 3.75 -1.59 20.83
C VAL A 161 2.65 -1.03 21.74
N LEU A 162 1.39 -1.14 21.32
CA LEU A 162 0.25 -0.66 22.10
C LEU A 162 -0.01 -1.54 23.35
N VAL A 163 -0.13 -2.84 23.15
CA VAL A 163 -0.45 -3.80 24.24
C VAL A 163 0.64 -3.79 25.32
N ARG A 164 1.92 -3.65 24.91
CA ARG A 164 3.07 -3.59 25.83
C ARG A 164 3.34 -2.20 26.40
N ASN A 165 2.50 -1.19 26.08
CA ASN A 165 2.71 0.19 26.52
C ASN A 165 4.12 0.73 26.18
N PHE A 166 4.67 0.29 25.04
CA PHE A 166 6.07 0.54 24.68
C PHE A 166 6.41 2.03 24.56
N VAL A 167 5.51 2.82 23.94
CA VAL A 167 5.76 4.27 23.71
C VAL A 167 5.93 5.00 25.04
N ALA A 168 5.04 4.78 25.99
CA ALA A 168 5.13 5.42 27.31
C ALA A 168 6.41 4.98 28.05
N ALA A 169 6.71 3.66 28.06
CA ALA A 169 7.90 3.12 28.70
C ALA A 169 9.20 3.67 28.07
N HIS A 170 9.26 3.74 26.74
CA HIS A 170 10.39 4.30 26.02
C HIS A 170 10.58 5.78 26.31
N ASN A 171 9.51 6.57 26.26
CA ASN A 171 9.57 8.00 26.55
C ASN A 171 9.99 8.27 28.00
N GLN A 172 9.54 7.47 28.96
CA GLN A 172 10.02 7.55 30.33
C GLN A 172 11.55 7.35 30.39
N TYR A 173 12.04 6.28 29.75
CA TYR A 173 13.46 5.95 29.74
C TYR A 173 14.34 7.03 29.12
N VAL A 174 13.96 7.52 27.91
CA VAL A 174 14.76 8.56 27.22
C VAL A 174 14.73 9.92 27.92
N ASN A 175 13.70 10.17 28.74
CA ASN A 175 13.61 11.35 29.61
C ASN A 175 14.35 11.18 30.97
N GLY A 176 15.13 10.11 31.13
CA GLY A 176 15.94 9.88 32.32
C GLY A 176 15.14 9.45 33.56
N LYS A 177 13.90 9.02 33.42
CA LYS A 177 13.06 8.51 34.49
C LYS A 177 13.16 6.97 34.58
N TRP A 178 12.93 6.45 35.80
CA TRP A 178 12.89 5.01 36.08
C TRP A 178 11.78 4.71 37.08
N ASP A 179 10.55 4.78 36.64
CA ASP A 179 9.37 4.43 37.45
C ASP A 179 8.65 3.25 36.82
N VAL A 180 8.93 2.05 37.33
CA VAL A 180 8.37 0.79 36.81
C VAL A 180 6.85 0.77 37.03
N ALA A 181 6.36 1.27 38.18
CA ALA A 181 4.94 1.25 38.49
C ALA A 181 4.11 2.10 37.51
N GLU A 182 4.62 3.29 37.16
CA GLU A 182 3.96 4.21 36.23
C GLU A 182 3.69 3.56 34.85
N VAL A 183 4.62 2.77 34.32
CA VAL A 183 4.48 2.18 32.98
C VAL A 183 3.90 0.77 33.00
N ALA A 184 4.10 0.01 34.10
CA ALA A 184 3.58 -1.34 34.24
C ALA A 184 2.07 -1.37 34.43
N MET A 185 1.47 -0.31 34.98
CA MET A 185 0.03 -0.26 35.29
C MET A 185 -0.88 -0.44 34.06
N ASN A 186 -0.36 -0.23 32.83
CA ASN A 186 -1.11 -0.40 31.57
C ASN A 186 -0.34 -1.27 30.56
N SER A 187 0.50 -2.18 31.02
CA SER A 187 1.25 -3.13 30.17
C SER A 187 0.64 -4.52 30.28
N TYR A 188 0.31 -5.12 29.14
CA TYR A 188 -0.35 -6.42 29.06
C TYR A 188 0.39 -7.35 28.10
N ASP A 189 0.10 -8.65 28.17
CA ASP A 189 0.53 -9.62 27.19
C ASP A 189 -0.55 -9.81 26.12
N ILE A 190 -0.13 -10.18 24.90
CA ILE A 190 -1.06 -10.54 23.82
C ILE A 190 -1.58 -11.96 23.99
N GLU A 191 -0.84 -12.82 24.68
CA GLU A 191 -1.28 -14.15 25.09
C GLU A 191 -2.62 -14.06 25.81
N GLY A 192 -3.52 -14.98 25.51
CA GLY A 192 -4.86 -15.03 26.10
C GLY A 192 -5.83 -13.93 25.64
N LYS A 193 -5.44 -12.99 24.80
CA LYS A 193 -6.32 -11.95 24.21
C LYS A 193 -7.08 -12.49 23.02
N VAL A 194 -8.25 -11.93 22.76
CA VAL A 194 -9.00 -12.11 21.51
C VAL A 194 -8.57 -11.03 20.52
N VAL A 195 -7.97 -11.46 19.42
CA VAL A 195 -7.53 -10.52 18.36
C VAL A 195 -8.36 -10.73 17.12
N GLY A 196 -8.95 -9.62 16.59
CA GLY A 196 -9.78 -9.64 15.41
C GLY A 196 -9.24 -8.79 14.28
N THR A 197 -9.49 -9.23 13.03
CA THR A 197 -9.25 -8.40 11.84
C THR A 197 -10.56 -8.05 11.14
N LEU A 198 -10.77 -6.76 10.89
CA LEU A 198 -11.78 -6.29 9.94
C LEU A 198 -11.17 -6.34 8.54
N GLY A 199 -11.66 -7.28 7.72
CA GLY A 199 -11.08 -7.62 6.43
C GLY A 199 -10.05 -8.75 6.52
N ILE A 200 -10.37 -9.90 5.88
CA ILE A 200 -9.51 -11.11 5.85
C ILE A 200 -8.83 -11.28 4.49
N GLY A 201 -8.59 -10.16 3.81
CA GLY A 201 -7.79 -10.15 2.59
C GLY A 201 -6.33 -10.57 2.80
N ARG A 202 -5.48 -10.33 1.81
CA ARG A 202 -4.06 -10.73 1.85
C ARG A 202 -3.34 -10.24 3.11
N ILE A 203 -3.59 -9.01 3.56
CA ILE A 203 -2.95 -8.42 4.74
C ILE A 203 -3.54 -9.00 6.03
N GLY A 204 -4.87 -8.97 6.20
CA GLY A 204 -5.53 -9.48 7.40
C GLY A 204 -5.19 -10.96 7.67
N ARG A 205 -5.20 -11.79 6.63
CA ARG A 205 -4.75 -13.18 6.71
C ARG A 205 -3.30 -13.27 7.23
N ARG A 206 -2.38 -12.52 6.65
CA ARG A 206 -0.96 -12.53 7.06
C ARG A 206 -0.72 -12.03 8.47
N ILE A 207 -1.58 -11.13 8.98
CA ILE A 207 -1.53 -10.68 10.37
C ILE A 207 -1.92 -11.84 11.30
N LEU A 208 -3.05 -12.51 11.04
CA LEU A 208 -3.51 -13.62 11.87
C LEU A 208 -2.51 -14.80 11.84
N GLU A 209 -1.95 -15.14 10.68
CA GLU A 209 -0.89 -16.14 10.54
C GLU A 209 0.32 -15.85 11.46
N ARG A 210 0.73 -14.55 11.54
CA ARG A 210 1.83 -14.10 12.39
C ARG A 210 1.49 -14.04 13.87
N LEU A 211 0.23 -13.86 14.22
CA LEU A 211 -0.24 -13.82 15.59
C LEU A 211 -0.52 -15.22 16.17
N LYS A 212 -0.66 -16.23 15.33
CA LYS A 212 -0.89 -17.61 15.77
C LYS A 212 0.10 -18.11 16.84
N PRO A 213 1.43 -17.90 16.71
CA PRO A 213 2.40 -18.36 17.71
C PRO A 213 2.46 -17.50 18.99
N PHE A 214 1.59 -16.50 19.13
CA PHE A 214 1.51 -15.68 20.35
C PHE A 214 0.47 -16.19 21.36
N ASP A 215 -0.09 -17.37 21.13
CA ASP A 215 -1.05 -18.03 22.02
C ASP A 215 -2.26 -17.13 22.39
N CYS A 216 -2.75 -16.38 21.40
CA CYS A 216 -3.99 -15.64 21.53
C CYS A 216 -5.15 -16.58 21.88
N LYS A 217 -6.08 -16.14 22.73
CA LYS A 217 -7.25 -16.94 23.11
C LYS A 217 -8.10 -17.30 21.90
N GLU A 218 -8.35 -16.32 21.02
CA GLU A 218 -9.07 -16.48 19.77
C GLU A 218 -8.48 -15.55 18.72
N LEU A 219 -8.43 -16.00 17.47
CA LEU A 219 -8.20 -15.19 16.29
C LEU A 219 -9.50 -15.11 15.51
N LEU A 220 -10.05 -13.90 15.37
CA LEU A 220 -11.35 -13.68 14.75
C LEU A 220 -11.20 -12.83 13.48
N TYR A 221 -12.18 -12.96 12.58
CA TYR A 221 -12.30 -12.01 11.48
C TYR A 221 -13.75 -11.67 11.15
N HIS A 222 -13.95 -10.44 10.66
CA HIS A 222 -15.19 -10.02 10.05
C HIS A 222 -14.89 -9.60 8.60
N ASP A 223 -15.62 -10.19 7.66
CA ASP A 223 -15.51 -9.91 6.23
C ASP A 223 -16.82 -10.30 5.53
N TYR A 224 -17.11 -9.70 4.39
CA TYR A 224 -18.25 -10.09 3.56
C TYR A 224 -18.14 -11.54 3.08
N ASN A 225 -16.94 -12.01 2.78
CA ASN A 225 -16.68 -13.35 2.33
C ASN A 225 -16.10 -14.23 3.45
N LYS A 226 -16.66 -15.43 3.60
CA LYS A 226 -16.06 -16.44 4.48
C LYS A 226 -14.85 -17.06 3.79
N LEU A 227 -13.78 -17.33 4.56
CA LEU A 227 -12.69 -18.21 4.11
C LEU A 227 -13.21 -19.64 4.00
N ASP A 228 -12.54 -20.46 3.20
CA ASP A 228 -12.78 -21.90 3.23
C ASP A 228 -12.33 -22.50 4.56
N ASP A 229 -12.99 -23.59 4.95
CA ASP A 229 -12.78 -24.22 6.27
C ASP A 229 -11.35 -24.75 6.46
N ALA A 230 -10.66 -25.12 5.37
CA ALA A 230 -9.26 -25.57 5.44
C ALA A 230 -8.34 -24.39 5.79
N THR A 231 -8.56 -23.24 5.18
CA THR A 231 -7.82 -22.00 5.47
C THR A 231 -8.10 -21.50 6.89
N GLU A 232 -9.36 -21.48 7.35
CA GLU A 232 -9.69 -21.13 8.74
C GLU A 232 -8.95 -22.02 9.74
N LYS A 233 -8.93 -23.33 9.49
CA LYS A 233 -8.23 -24.31 10.32
C LYS A 233 -6.71 -24.12 10.28
N GLU A 234 -6.14 -23.86 9.11
CA GLU A 234 -4.70 -23.62 8.95
C GLU A 234 -4.25 -22.42 9.76
N ILE A 235 -4.98 -21.32 9.70
CA ILE A 235 -4.68 -20.09 10.45
C ILE A 235 -5.04 -20.28 11.93
N GLY A 236 -6.09 -21.02 12.22
CA GLY A 236 -6.68 -21.14 13.56
C GLY A 236 -7.58 -19.96 13.87
N CYS A 237 -8.34 -19.46 12.88
CA CYS A 237 -9.24 -18.32 13.05
C CYS A 237 -10.70 -18.70 12.76
N SER A 238 -11.64 -17.83 13.18
CA SER A 238 -13.05 -18.01 12.98
C SER A 238 -13.73 -16.73 12.51
N ARG A 239 -14.72 -16.85 11.61
CA ARG A 239 -15.56 -15.74 11.19
C ARG A 239 -16.56 -15.35 12.26
N VAL A 240 -16.76 -14.05 12.44
CA VAL A 240 -17.90 -13.48 13.15
C VAL A 240 -18.71 -12.67 12.15
N GLU A 241 -19.96 -13.04 11.95
CA GLU A 241 -20.78 -12.50 10.86
C GLU A 241 -21.36 -11.12 11.19
N ASP A 242 -21.84 -10.93 12.41
CA ASP A 242 -22.32 -9.63 12.88
C ASP A 242 -21.16 -8.75 13.34
N LEU A 243 -21.10 -7.51 12.83
CA LEU A 243 -20.04 -6.56 13.16
C LEU A 243 -20.06 -6.14 14.63
N GLY A 244 -21.26 -5.96 15.22
CA GLY A 244 -21.40 -5.59 16.62
C GLY A 244 -20.91 -6.70 17.55
N ASP A 245 -21.26 -7.95 17.24
CA ASP A 245 -20.76 -9.13 17.97
C ASP A 245 -19.23 -9.26 17.80
N PHE A 246 -18.71 -9.07 16.58
CA PHE A 246 -17.28 -9.09 16.31
C PHE A 246 -16.51 -8.11 17.20
N VAL A 247 -16.90 -6.83 17.20
CA VAL A 247 -16.17 -5.81 17.98
C VAL A 247 -16.30 -6.01 19.48
N SER A 248 -17.46 -6.53 19.97
CA SER A 248 -17.69 -6.78 21.39
C SER A 248 -16.83 -7.90 21.97
N ARG A 249 -16.39 -8.84 21.13
CA ARG A 249 -15.57 -9.99 21.54
C ARG A 249 -14.09 -9.70 21.55
N CYS A 250 -13.62 -8.72 20.74
CA CYS A 250 -12.20 -8.47 20.55
C CYS A 250 -11.60 -7.60 21.67
N ASP A 251 -10.42 -7.97 22.13
CA ASP A 251 -9.54 -7.12 22.94
C ASP A 251 -8.71 -6.19 22.01
N VAL A 252 -8.30 -6.69 20.85
CA VAL A 252 -7.55 -5.95 19.83
C VAL A 252 -8.23 -6.11 18.49
N ILE A 253 -8.43 -5.01 17.77
CA ILE A 253 -8.94 -5.02 16.39
C ILE A 253 -7.91 -4.39 15.47
N THR A 254 -7.58 -5.08 14.36
CA THR A 254 -6.80 -4.52 13.26
C THR A 254 -7.67 -4.31 12.03
N ILE A 255 -7.62 -3.10 11.45
CA ILE A 255 -8.43 -2.69 10.30
C ILE A 255 -7.63 -2.91 9.02
N ASN A 256 -8.12 -3.80 8.15
CA ASN A 256 -7.52 -4.19 6.89
C ASN A 256 -8.53 -4.21 5.72
N ALA A 257 -9.72 -3.65 5.96
CA ALA A 257 -10.74 -3.48 4.93
C ALA A 257 -10.42 -2.30 4.00
N PRO A 258 -10.78 -2.35 2.71
CA PRO A 258 -10.63 -1.23 1.80
C PRO A 258 -11.57 -0.07 2.16
N LEU A 259 -11.22 1.15 1.76
CA LEU A 259 -12.09 2.32 1.90
C LEU A 259 -13.13 2.35 0.77
N HIS A 260 -14.38 2.36 1.16
CA HIS A 260 -15.54 2.58 0.29
C HIS A 260 -16.70 3.15 1.11
N ALA A 261 -17.82 3.48 0.49
CA ALA A 261 -18.97 4.11 1.16
C ALA A 261 -19.45 3.34 2.42
N GLY A 262 -19.38 2.00 2.43
CA GLY A 262 -19.78 1.18 3.57
C GLY A 262 -18.76 1.06 4.70
N THR A 263 -17.50 1.48 4.48
CA THR A 263 -16.44 1.43 5.50
C THR A 263 -15.99 2.82 5.95
N GLN A 264 -16.35 3.88 5.23
CA GLN A 264 -16.02 5.24 5.60
C GLN A 264 -16.69 5.63 6.92
N GLY A 265 -15.91 6.09 7.90
CA GLY A 265 -16.39 6.47 9.21
C GLY A 265 -16.98 5.31 10.03
N LEU A 266 -16.69 4.07 9.68
CA LEU A 266 -17.25 2.89 10.32
C LEU A 266 -16.91 2.81 11.80
N PHE A 267 -15.66 3.08 12.19
CA PHE A 267 -15.26 3.18 13.60
C PHE A 267 -15.61 4.57 14.14
N ASN A 268 -16.87 4.76 14.43
CA ASN A 268 -17.45 5.93 15.09
C ASN A 268 -17.78 5.63 16.56
N LYS A 269 -18.28 6.63 17.27
CA LYS A 269 -18.67 6.53 18.68
C LYS A 269 -19.61 5.36 18.96
N GLU A 270 -20.58 5.09 18.07
CA GLU A 270 -21.54 4.01 18.26
C GLU A 270 -20.87 2.64 18.20
N LEU A 271 -20.03 2.39 17.19
CA LEU A 271 -19.33 1.11 17.07
C LEU A 271 -18.30 0.93 18.18
N ILE A 272 -17.54 1.99 18.50
CA ILE A 272 -16.54 1.97 19.56
C ILE A 272 -17.17 1.67 20.93
N SER A 273 -18.38 2.19 21.21
CA SER A 273 -19.08 1.92 22.48
C SER A 273 -19.47 0.45 22.66
N LYS A 274 -19.53 -0.34 21.58
CA LYS A 274 -19.80 -1.79 21.62
C LYS A 274 -18.53 -2.62 21.90
N MET A 275 -17.35 -2.02 21.76
CA MET A 275 -16.09 -2.71 22.06
C MET A 275 -15.90 -2.92 23.55
N LYS A 276 -15.02 -3.86 23.91
CA LYS A 276 -14.62 -4.01 25.31
C LYS A 276 -13.99 -2.72 25.84
N PRO A 277 -14.34 -2.27 27.07
CA PRO A 277 -13.61 -1.19 27.71
C PRO A 277 -12.10 -1.51 27.78
N GLY A 278 -11.27 -0.55 27.39
CA GLY A 278 -9.82 -0.75 27.34
C GLY A 278 -9.31 -1.54 26.14
N ALA A 279 -10.08 -1.70 25.09
CA ALA A 279 -9.63 -2.33 23.84
C ALA A 279 -8.60 -1.49 23.08
N TRP A 280 -7.90 -2.13 22.14
CA TRP A 280 -6.94 -1.50 21.23
C TRP A 280 -7.41 -1.59 19.78
N ILE A 281 -7.14 -0.54 19.00
CA ILE A 281 -7.38 -0.51 17.56
C ILE A 281 -6.06 -0.22 16.82
N VAL A 282 -5.79 -0.97 15.76
CA VAL A 282 -4.69 -0.72 14.81
C VAL A 282 -5.25 -0.53 13.41
N ASN A 283 -4.95 0.59 12.76
CA ASN A 283 -5.43 0.91 11.42
C ASN A 283 -4.26 1.14 10.46
N THR A 284 -3.99 0.15 9.62
CA THR A 284 -3.01 0.24 8.54
C THR A 284 -3.67 0.24 7.15
N ALA A 285 -5.00 0.43 7.10
CA ALA A 285 -5.77 0.46 5.86
C ALA A 285 -5.93 1.89 5.33
N ARG A 286 -6.95 2.62 5.81
CA ARG A 286 -7.18 4.03 5.46
C ARG A 286 -7.70 4.81 6.68
N GLY A 287 -7.19 6.04 6.88
CA GLY A 287 -7.57 6.89 8.00
C GLY A 287 -9.05 7.19 8.06
N ALA A 288 -9.68 7.40 6.90
CA ALA A 288 -11.10 7.71 6.79
C ALA A 288 -12.06 6.59 7.24
N ILE A 289 -11.57 5.38 7.51
CA ILE A 289 -12.40 4.30 8.09
C ILE A 289 -12.72 4.57 9.56
N ALA A 290 -11.87 5.31 10.27
CA ALA A 290 -12.07 5.68 11.67
C ALA A 290 -12.41 7.18 11.80
N ASN A 291 -13.43 7.50 12.57
CA ASN A 291 -13.74 8.89 12.91
C ASN A 291 -12.66 9.42 13.86
N LYS A 292 -11.96 10.46 13.44
CA LYS A 292 -10.78 10.98 14.15
C LYS A 292 -11.11 11.53 15.55
N ASP A 293 -12.25 12.20 15.67
CA ASP A 293 -12.66 12.85 16.91
C ASP A 293 -13.21 11.81 17.91
N ASP A 294 -13.97 10.83 17.43
CA ASP A 294 -14.48 9.73 18.25
C ASP A 294 -13.36 8.82 18.79
N ILE A 295 -12.33 8.55 17.99
CA ILE A 295 -11.14 7.81 18.44
C ILE A 295 -10.40 8.58 19.53
N ALA A 296 -10.11 9.87 19.31
CA ALA A 296 -9.41 10.68 20.29
C ALA A 296 -10.21 10.76 21.63
N LYS A 297 -11.53 10.95 21.53
CA LYS A 297 -12.41 10.98 22.69
C LYS A 297 -12.48 9.64 23.42
N ALA A 298 -12.51 8.53 22.70
CA ALA A 298 -12.54 7.21 23.32
C ALA A 298 -11.26 6.87 24.11
N LEU A 299 -10.11 7.38 23.68
CA LEU A 299 -8.85 7.30 24.44
C LEU A 299 -8.89 8.16 25.69
N GLU A 300 -9.37 9.40 25.58
CA GLU A 300 -9.52 10.34 26.69
C GLU A 300 -10.49 9.82 27.77
N ASP A 301 -11.55 9.12 27.37
CA ASP A 301 -12.56 8.56 28.26
C ASP A 301 -12.17 7.17 28.81
N GLY A 302 -11.09 6.56 28.34
CA GLY A 302 -10.64 5.23 28.74
C GLY A 302 -11.44 4.07 28.11
N GLN A 303 -12.35 4.36 27.17
CA GLN A 303 -13.03 3.33 26.38
C GLN A 303 -12.05 2.55 25.52
N LEU A 304 -11.01 3.23 25.00
CA LEU A 304 -9.87 2.60 24.32
C LEU A 304 -8.60 2.79 25.16
N ASN A 305 -7.79 1.74 25.24
CA ASN A 305 -6.45 1.82 25.79
C ASN A 305 -5.42 2.33 24.78
N GLY A 306 -5.67 2.15 23.48
CA GLY A 306 -4.76 2.62 22.45
C GLY A 306 -5.34 2.59 21.06
N TYR A 307 -4.87 3.53 20.25
CA TYR A 307 -5.04 3.58 18.82
C TYR A 307 -3.66 3.77 18.17
N GLY A 308 -3.34 2.92 17.24
CA GLY A 308 -2.11 3.01 16.47
C GLY A 308 -2.38 2.72 15.01
N GLY A 309 -1.38 2.98 14.20
CA GLY A 309 -1.49 2.69 12.78
C GLY A 309 -0.61 3.58 11.94
N ASP A 310 -0.99 3.68 10.67
CA ASP A 310 -0.08 4.21 9.67
C ASP A 310 -0.76 5.22 8.73
N VAL A 311 -2.02 5.51 8.95
CA VAL A 311 -2.83 6.28 8.02
C VAL A 311 -3.66 7.35 8.74
N SER A 312 -3.77 8.53 8.15
CA SER A 312 -4.58 9.65 8.64
C SER A 312 -5.56 10.12 7.57
N PHE A 313 -6.54 10.92 7.97
CA PHE A 313 -7.43 11.58 7.03
C PHE A 313 -7.78 13.00 7.54
N PRO A 314 -7.49 14.07 6.75
CA PRO A 314 -6.75 14.04 5.48
C PRO A 314 -5.30 13.55 5.63
N GLN A 315 -4.63 13.30 4.50
CA GLN A 315 -3.23 12.90 4.48
C GLN A 315 -2.43 13.81 3.51
N PRO A 316 -1.37 14.51 4.01
CA PRO A 316 -0.89 14.55 5.39
C PRO A 316 -1.91 15.18 6.36
N PRO A 317 -1.90 14.79 7.65
CA PRO A 317 -2.78 15.40 8.64
C PRO A 317 -2.37 16.85 8.92
N PRO A 318 -3.33 17.80 9.06
CA PRO A 318 -3.02 19.17 9.46
C PRO A 318 -2.49 19.22 10.89
N ALA A 319 -1.82 20.33 11.26
CA ALA A 319 -1.15 20.45 12.56
C ALA A 319 -2.09 20.30 13.78
N ASP A 320 -3.36 20.64 13.62
CA ASP A 320 -4.42 20.53 14.64
C ASP A 320 -5.13 19.18 14.64
N HIS A 321 -4.67 18.20 13.86
CA HIS A 321 -5.31 16.89 13.80
C HIS A 321 -5.26 16.20 15.17
N PRO A 322 -6.40 15.71 15.72
CA PRO A 322 -6.49 15.22 17.09
C PRO A 322 -5.53 14.04 17.36
N TRP A 323 -5.22 13.23 16.36
CA TRP A 323 -4.31 12.09 16.54
C TRP A 323 -2.85 12.47 16.81
N HIS A 324 -2.43 13.70 16.58
CA HIS A 324 -1.10 14.16 17.01
C HIS A 324 -0.97 14.20 18.54
N HIS A 325 -2.09 14.45 19.24
CA HIS A 325 -2.09 14.70 20.68
C HIS A 325 -2.98 13.73 21.47
N MET A 326 -3.64 12.75 20.82
CA MET A 326 -4.46 11.76 21.52
C MET A 326 -3.60 10.96 22.52
N ARG A 327 -4.16 10.72 23.70
CA ARG A 327 -3.52 10.02 24.81
C ARG A 327 -4.55 9.19 25.55
N ASN A 328 -4.12 8.06 26.12
CA ASN A 328 -4.95 7.31 27.04
C ASN A 328 -4.92 7.91 28.45
N ILE A 329 -5.82 7.46 29.30
CA ILE A 329 -5.95 7.92 30.68
C ILE A 329 -4.80 7.46 31.60
N TRP A 330 -4.00 6.47 31.20
CA TRP A 330 -3.02 5.82 32.06
C TRP A 330 -1.65 6.52 32.06
N ASN A 331 -1.15 6.91 30.91
CA ASN A 331 0.16 7.54 30.76
C ASN A 331 0.09 8.74 29.78
N PRO A 332 -0.76 9.74 30.06
CA PRO A 332 -0.99 10.83 29.09
C PRO A 332 0.28 11.67 28.85
N ASP A 333 1.06 11.96 29.88
CA ASP A 333 2.27 12.76 29.76
C ASP A 333 3.43 12.02 29.05
N LEU A 334 3.34 10.72 28.96
CA LEU A 334 4.33 9.87 28.29
C LEU A 334 3.90 9.44 26.87
N GLY A 335 2.78 9.98 26.38
CA GLY A 335 2.27 9.61 25.05
C GLY A 335 1.62 8.24 24.99
N GLY A 336 1.15 7.71 26.14
CA GLY A 336 0.50 6.40 26.21
C GLY A 336 -0.73 6.30 25.30
N GLY A 337 -0.92 5.15 24.70
CA GLY A 337 -2.07 4.86 23.84
C GLY A 337 -1.97 5.37 22.40
N ASN A 338 -0.92 6.08 22.03
CA ASN A 338 -0.71 6.59 20.67
C ASN A 338 0.49 5.91 20.00
N ALA A 339 0.25 5.18 18.92
CA ALA A 339 1.30 4.53 18.14
C ALA A 339 1.10 4.77 16.63
N MET A 340 1.06 6.06 16.23
CA MET A 340 0.86 6.46 14.84
C MET A 340 2.18 6.65 14.09
N THR A 341 2.19 6.27 12.80
CA THR A 341 3.31 6.44 11.88
C THR A 341 2.84 7.13 10.58
N PRO A 342 3.75 7.79 9.83
CA PRO A 342 3.39 8.64 8.68
C PRO A 342 3.29 7.85 7.37
N HIS A 343 2.43 6.83 7.30
CA HIS A 343 2.15 5.99 6.13
C HIS A 343 3.40 5.31 5.54
N ILE A 344 4.13 4.62 6.41
CA ILE A 344 5.39 3.93 6.06
C ILE A 344 5.29 2.40 6.08
N SER A 345 4.19 1.83 6.53
CA SER A 345 4.04 0.37 6.68
C SER A 345 4.29 -0.39 5.37
N GLY A 346 3.89 0.21 4.25
CA GLY A 346 4.08 -0.35 2.91
C GLY A 346 5.32 0.15 2.16
N THR A 347 6.19 0.96 2.80
CA THR A 347 7.35 1.60 2.15
C THR A 347 8.69 1.10 2.67
N SER A 348 8.76 -0.09 3.26
CA SER A 348 10.05 -0.70 3.56
C SER A 348 10.90 -0.81 2.27
N LEU A 349 12.23 -0.78 2.39
CA LEU A 349 13.11 -0.90 1.22
C LEU A 349 12.81 -2.16 0.39
N ASP A 350 12.44 -3.26 1.07
CA ASP A 350 12.05 -4.50 0.41
C ASP A 350 10.71 -4.38 -0.33
N ALA A 351 9.74 -3.65 0.24
CA ALA A 351 8.48 -3.36 -0.45
C ALA A 351 8.72 -2.48 -1.67
N GLN A 352 9.58 -1.46 -1.55
CA GLN A 352 9.93 -0.57 -2.66
C GLN A 352 10.52 -1.35 -3.84
N ALA A 353 11.42 -2.28 -3.60
CA ALA A 353 11.97 -3.14 -4.64
C ALA A 353 10.87 -3.97 -5.33
N ARG A 354 9.91 -4.50 -4.56
CA ARG A 354 8.80 -5.30 -5.10
C ARG A 354 7.82 -4.46 -5.92
N TYR A 355 7.42 -3.29 -5.45
CA TYR A 355 6.46 -2.48 -6.22
C TYR A 355 7.11 -1.85 -7.45
N VAL A 356 8.40 -1.56 -7.43
CA VAL A 356 9.13 -1.14 -8.64
C VAL A 356 9.17 -2.25 -9.69
N ALA A 357 9.53 -3.47 -9.28
CA ALA A 357 9.54 -4.63 -10.18
C ALA A 357 8.15 -4.89 -10.79
N GLY A 358 7.10 -4.79 -9.98
CA GLY A 358 5.72 -4.95 -10.45
C GLY A 358 5.26 -3.82 -11.36
N THR A 359 5.63 -2.58 -11.08
CA THR A 359 5.34 -1.43 -11.96
C THR A 359 5.98 -1.63 -13.33
N LYS A 360 7.23 -2.11 -13.35
CA LYS A 360 7.93 -2.45 -14.58
C LYS A 360 7.22 -3.56 -15.37
N ASP A 361 6.79 -4.64 -14.70
CA ASP A 361 6.04 -5.73 -15.35
C ASP A 361 4.72 -5.23 -15.96
N ILE A 362 3.98 -4.37 -15.24
CA ILE A 362 2.73 -3.77 -15.75
C ILE A 362 3.01 -2.94 -17.00
N LEU A 363 4.02 -2.07 -16.98
CA LEU A 363 4.42 -1.25 -18.14
C LEU A 363 4.86 -2.11 -19.32
N GLU A 364 5.68 -3.12 -19.07
CA GLU A 364 6.16 -4.03 -20.12
C GLU A 364 5.02 -4.78 -20.78
N ARG A 365 4.08 -5.29 -20.01
CA ARG A 365 2.87 -5.96 -20.53
C ARG A 365 2.00 -4.98 -21.32
N PHE A 366 1.81 -3.76 -20.79
CA PHE A 366 1.00 -2.73 -21.42
C PHE A 366 1.55 -2.36 -22.81
N TRP A 367 2.84 -2.03 -22.91
CA TRP A 367 3.47 -1.64 -24.18
C TRP A 367 3.55 -2.79 -25.19
N ASN A 368 3.76 -4.02 -24.73
CA ASN A 368 3.80 -5.20 -25.58
C ASN A 368 2.41 -5.82 -25.85
N LYS A 369 1.31 -5.16 -25.42
CA LYS A 369 -0.07 -5.66 -25.57
C LYS A 369 -0.27 -7.09 -25.03
N LYS A 370 0.44 -7.43 -23.98
CA LYS A 370 0.28 -8.71 -23.26
C LYS A 370 -0.84 -8.57 -22.24
N THR A 371 -1.51 -9.67 -21.93
CA THR A 371 -2.51 -9.71 -20.85
C THR A 371 -1.87 -9.34 -19.52
N GLN A 372 -2.50 -8.41 -18.79
CA GLN A 372 -2.08 -8.06 -17.44
C GLN A 372 -2.30 -9.22 -16.47
N THR A 373 -1.56 -9.24 -15.39
CA THR A 373 -1.82 -10.16 -14.28
C THR A 373 -3.16 -9.78 -13.64
N GLU A 374 -4.14 -10.69 -13.63
CA GLU A 374 -5.51 -10.43 -13.19
C GLU A 374 -5.56 -9.74 -11.81
N ALA A 375 -4.74 -10.20 -10.87
CA ALA A 375 -4.66 -9.62 -9.53
C ALA A 375 -4.27 -8.13 -9.51
N ASN A 376 -3.61 -7.63 -10.54
CA ASN A 376 -3.17 -6.24 -10.65
C ASN A 376 -4.21 -5.33 -11.30
N ILE A 377 -5.28 -5.89 -11.89
CA ILE A 377 -6.27 -5.13 -12.63
C ILE A 377 -7.36 -4.64 -11.67
N ILE A 378 -7.55 -3.33 -11.59
CA ILE A 378 -8.65 -2.71 -10.86
C ILE A 378 -9.79 -2.39 -11.85
N VAL A 379 -9.46 -1.66 -12.92
CA VAL A 379 -10.37 -1.33 -14.02
C VAL A 379 -9.67 -1.63 -15.34
N GLU A 380 -10.36 -2.30 -16.24
CA GLU A 380 -9.88 -2.55 -17.58
C GLU A 380 -11.04 -2.64 -18.59
N ASN A 381 -10.86 -2.02 -19.78
CA ASN A 381 -11.83 -2.07 -20.89
C ASN A 381 -13.26 -1.64 -20.53
N GLY A 382 -13.42 -0.72 -19.58
CA GLY A 382 -14.73 -0.22 -19.13
C GLY A 382 -15.43 -1.14 -18.13
N ASN A 383 -14.68 -1.99 -17.41
CA ASN A 383 -15.21 -2.88 -16.39
C ASN A 383 -14.37 -2.84 -15.12
N TYR A 384 -15.03 -2.95 -13.97
CA TYR A 384 -14.38 -3.27 -12.72
C TYR A 384 -13.99 -4.76 -12.71
N VAL A 385 -12.71 -5.04 -12.52
CA VAL A 385 -12.19 -6.42 -12.44
C VAL A 385 -11.95 -6.81 -10.98
N SER A 386 -11.39 -5.90 -10.19
CA SER A 386 -11.18 -6.15 -8.77
C SER A 386 -12.50 -6.14 -7.99
N ARG A 387 -12.76 -7.20 -7.23
CA ARG A 387 -13.94 -7.28 -6.34
C ARG A 387 -13.88 -6.27 -5.19
N SER A 388 -12.69 -5.89 -4.75
CA SER A 388 -12.49 -4.95 -3.63
C SER A 388 -13.04 -3.55 -3.91
N TYR A 389 -13.13 -3.15 -5.18
CA TYR A 389 -13.60 -1.82 -5.59
C TYR A 389 -14.96 -1.85 -6.29
N GLY A 390 -15.40 -2.99 -6.78
CA GLY A 390 -16.69 -3.17 -7.46
C GLY A 390 -17.88 -3.47 -6.54
N GLN A 391 -17.62 -3.66 -5.25
CA GLN A 391 -18.68 -3.84 -4.23
C GLN A 391 -19.05 -2.47 -3.64
N ARG A 392 -19.81 -1.70 -4.38
CA ARG A 392 -20.34 -0.39 -3.96
C ARG A 392 -21.84 -0.46 -3.75
#